data_849b62f9d883df7afcc2817d2e4c48db
#
_entry.id   849b62f9d883df7afcc2817d2e4c48db
#
_cell.length_a   1.000
_cell.length_b   1.000
_cell.length_c   1.000
_cell.angle_alpha   90.00
_cell.angle_beta   90.00
_cell.angle_gamma   90.00
#
_symmetry.space_group_name_H-M   'P 1'
#
loop_
_entity.id
_entity.type
_entity.pdbx_description
1 polymer ?
#
loop_
_entity_poly.entity_id
_entity_poly.type
_entity_poly.pdbx_seq_one_letter_code
_entity_poly.pdbx_strand_id
1 'polypeptide(L)'
;AADLLESKGAGKSKTNFRLRDWGISRQRYWGCPIPMIYLEDGSVVPVEKSELPITLPDDADLNAQGNPLDKHPSWKKTTHKKTGKPALRETDTLDTFVDSSWYFLRFCSPNFKNGPFDNDKVNYWMPVDQYIGGIEHAILHLLYSRFFMKAIKKSDKKFKFSEPFNNLFTQG
;
A
#
# COMPACT_ATOMS: atom_id res chain seq x y z
N ALA A 1 -21.67 -11.90 -30.58
CA ALA A 1 -21.43 -10.87 -31.61
C ALA A 1 -19.95 -10.61 -31.79
N ALA A 2 -19.15 -10.35 -30.70
CA ALA A 2 -17.72 -10.07 -30.82
C ALA A 2 -16.96 -11.19 -31.52
N ASP A 3 -17.16 -12.44 -31.09
CA ASP A 3 -16.47 -13.62 -31.66
C ASP A 3 -16.77 -13.82 -33.15
N LEU A 4 -17.99 -13.51 -33.58
CA LEU A 4 -18.38 -13.58 -34.98
C LEU A 4 -17.68 -12.51 -35.86
N LEU A 5 -17.49 -11.31 -35.28
CA LEU A 5 -16.77 -10.23 -35.97
C LEU A 5 -15.27 -10.53 -36.05
N GLU A 6 -14.71 -11.10 -35.01
CA GLU A 6 -13.31 -11.53 -35.02
C GLU A 6 -13.06 -12.65 -35.99
N SER A 7 -13.93 -13.66 -36.03
CA SER A 7 -13.80 -14.78 -37.01
C SER A 7 -13.90 -14.36 -38.47
N LYS A 8 -14.58 -13.25 -38.75
CA LYS A 8 -14.71 -12.66 -40.10
C LYS A 8 -13.64 -11.60 -40.40
N GLY A 9 -12.72 -11.33 -39.48
CA GLY A 9 -11.73 -10.26 -39.61
C GLY A 9 -12.32 -8.84 -39.66
N ALA A 10 -13.59 -8.69 -39.30
CA ALA A 10 -14.34 -7.43 -39.35
C ALA A 10 -14.29 -6.60 -38.07
N GLY A 11 -13.66 -7.12 -37.02
CA GLY A 11 -13.51 -6.43 -35.74
C GLY A 11 -12.58 -7.18 -34.80
N LYS A 12 -12.25 -6.53 -33.67
CA LYS A 12 -11.46 -7.11 -32.58
C LYS A 12 -12.06 -6.74 -31.22
N SER A 13 -12.18 -7.71 -30.34
CA SER A 13 -12.57 -7.45 -28.97
C SER A 13 -11.49 -6.60 -28.27
N LYS A 14 -11.90 -5.56 -27.55
CA LYS A 14 -11.00 -4.69 -26.80
C LYS A 14 -11.58 -4.41 -25.42
N THR A 15 -10.80 -4.71 -24.40
CA THR A 15 -11.13 -4.30 -23.02
C THR A 15 -10.55 -2.91 -22.77
N ASN A 16 -11.41 -1.95 -22.41
CA ASN A 16 -11.00 -0.64 -21.99
C ASN A 16 -11.14 -0.52 -20.47
N PHE A 17 -10.04 -0.24 -19.79
CA PHE A 17 -10.05 0.07 -18.36
C PHE A 17 -10.47 1.53 -18.17
N ARG A 18 -11.46 1.76 -17.29
CA ARG A 18 -11.94 3.10 -16.95
C ARG A 18 -11.46 3.57 -15.58
N LEU A 19 -10.88 2.66 -14.79
CA LEU A 19 -10.26 3.03 -13.53
C LEU A 19 -9.00 3.84 -13.81
N ARG A 20 -8.92 5.03 -13.22
CA ARG A 20 -7.71 5.87 -13.28
C ARG A 20 -6.75 5.42 -12.18
N ASP A 21 -5.44 5.57 -12.43
CA ASP A 21 -4.45 5.42 -11.39
C ASP A 21 -4.72 6.44 -10.27
N TRP A 22 -4.46 6.02 -9.04
CA TRP A 22 -4.53 6.91 -7.88
C TRP A 22 -3.17 6.96 -7.20
N GLY A 23 -2.79 8.16 -6.77
CA GLY A 23 -1.55 8.37 -6.01
C GLY A 23 -1.72 7.86 -4.57
N ILE A 24 -0.70 7.19 -4.07
CA ILE A 24 -0.67 6.66 -2.69
C ILE A 24 0.17 7.50 -1.75
N SER A 25 0.94 8.47 -2.26
CA SER A 25 1.82 9.33 -1.46
C SER A 25 1.14 10.64 -1.10
N ARG A 26 1.46 11.17 0.09
CA ARG A 26 0.93 12.42 0.63
C ARG A 26 2.05 13.26 1.21
N GLN A 27 2.04 14.55 0.91
CA GLN A 27 2.97 15.57 1.38
C GLN A 27 2.53 16.04 2.78
N ARG A 28 2.57 15.13 3.74
CA ARG A 28 2.17 15.41 5.13
C ARG A 28 2.93 14.53 6.11
N TYR A 29 3.01 14.97 7.36
CA TYR A 29 3.65 14.22 8.44
C TYR A 29 2.89 12.94 8.79
N TRP A 30 1.55 13.03 8.94
CA TRP A 30 0.73 11.90 9.38
C TRP A 30 0.56 10.86 8.27
N GLY A 31 1.09 9.68 8.52
CA GLY A 31 1.03 8.54 7.62
C GLY A 31 2.24 7.62 7.80
N CYS A 32 2.21 6.45 7.17
CA CYS A 32 3.33 5.53 7.18
C CYS A 32 4.43 6.03 6.26
N PRO A 33 5.70 6.16 6.70
CA PRO A 33 6.80 6.55 5.84
C PRO A 33 6.98 5.57 4.67
N ILE A 34 7.26 6.09 3.49
CA ILE A 34 7.55 5.28 2.31
C ILE A 34 9.01 4.84 2.37
N PRO A 35 9.31 3.51 2.39
CA PRO A 35 10.68 3.01 2.59
C PRO A 35 11.52 3.05 1.30
N MET A 36 11.60 4.21 0.67
CA MET A 36 12.37 4.44 -0.55
C MET A 36 13.43 5.52 -0.32
N ILE A 37 14.53 5.44 -1.05
CA ILE A 37 15.60 6.42 -1.04
C ILE A 37 16.01 6.80 -2.47
N TYR A 38 16.42 8.04 -2.63
CA TYR A 38 16.92 8.63 -3.87
C TYR A 38 18.44 8.68 -3.85
N LEU A 39 19.09 8.11 -4.84
CA LEU A 39 20.54 8.14 -5.00
C LEU A 39 20.99 9.36 -5.82
N GLU A 40 22.27 9.67 -5.77
CA GLU A 40 22.86 10.82 -6.49
C GLU A 40 22.69 10.73 -8.01
N ASP A 41 22.60 9.54 -8.57
CA ASP A 41 22.36 9.29 -10.00
C ASP A 41 20.90 9.42 -10.42
N GLY A 42 20.02 9.80 -9.48
CA GLY A 42 18.58 9.91 -9.70
C GLY A 42 17.81 8.59 -9.60
N SER A 43 18.47 7.47 -9.36
CA SER A 43 17.79 6.20 -9.16
C SER A 43 17.06 6.15 -7.82
N VAL A 44 15.89 5.47 -7.81
CA VAL A 44 15.06 5.28 -6.61
C VAL A 44 15.08 3.81 -6.23
N VAL A 45 15.50 3.53 -5.01
CA VAL A 45 15.66 2.15 -4.53
C VAL A 45 15.01 1.97 -3.15
N PRO A 46 14.54 0.77 -2.81
CA PRO A 46 14.03 0.52 -1.47
C PRO A 46 15.17 0.52 -0.45
N VAL A 47 14.86 0.90 0.79
CA VAL A 47 15.76 0.71 1.93
C VAL A 47 15.98 -0.78 2.19
N GLU A 48 17.09 -1.14 2.82
CA GLU A 48 17.33 -2.52 3.21
C GLU A 48 16.35 -2.97 4.31
N LYS A 49 15.97 -4.25 4.27
CA LYS A 49 15.04 -4.82 5.28
C LYS A 49 15.53 -4.63 6.72
N SER A 50 16.84 -4.58 6.92
CA SER A 50 17.45 -4.35 8.24
C SER A 50 17.32 -2.91 8.74
N GLU A 51 16.86 -1.98 7.92
CA GLU A 51 16.61 -0.58 8.28
C GLU A 51 15.14 -0.31 8.58
N LEU A 52 14.28 -1.31 8.44
CA LEU A 52 12.87 -1.22 8.78
C LEU A 52 12.64 -1.48 10.28
N PRO A 53 11.68 -0.80 10.89
CA PRO A 53 10.78 0.21 10.29
C PRO A 53 11.46 1.59 10.14
N ILE A 54 11.06 2.34 9.11
CA ILE A 54 11.37 3.77 9.04
C ILE A 54 10.41 4.50 10.01
N THR A 55 10.97 5.22 10.97
CA THR A 55 10.19 5.99 11.96
C THR A 55 10.16 7.46 11.59
N LEU A 56 9.03 8.11 11.87
CA LEU A 56 8.91 9.56 11.75
C LEU A 56 9.73 10.26 12.84
N PRO A 57 10.30 11.45 12.58
CA PRO A 57 10.98 12.24 13.62
C PRO A 57 9.95 12.85 14.57
N ASP A 58 10.24 12.82 15.87
CA ASP A 58 9.36 13.37 16.90
C ASP A 58 9.44 14.92 16.98
N ASP A 59 10.48 15.51 16.38
CA ASP A 59 10.80 16.94 16.42
C ASP A 59 10.45 17.66 15.09
N ALA A 60 9.58 17.11 14.27
CA ALA A 60 9.13 17.76 13.05
C ALA A 60 8.29 19.01 13.35
N ASP A 61 8.58 20.12 12.65
CA ASP A 61 7.77 21.34 12.75
C ASP A 61 6.48 21.18 11.93
N LEU A 62 5.38 20.88 12.62
CA LEU A 62 4.05 20.72 12.02
C LEU A 62 3.41 22.04 11.56
N ASN A 63 3.96 23.17 11.99
CA ASN A 63 3.48 24.52 11.56
C ASN A 63 4.18 25.00 10.29
N ALA A 64 5.20 24.31 9.83
CA ALA A 64 5.91 24.65 8.61
C ALA A 64 4.98 24.58 7.38
N GLN A 65 5.04 25.59 6.52
CA GLN A 65 4.31 25.54 5.24
C GLN A 65 4.88 24.44 4.35
N GLY A 66 4.01 23.62 3.77
CA GLY A 66 4.38 22.49 2.88
C GLY A 66 4.65 21.20 3.64
N ASN A 67 5.49 20.33 3.07
CA ASN A 67 5.78 19.03 3.68
C ASN A 67 6.76 19.15 4.86
N PRO A 68 6.36 18.87 6.10
CA PRO A 68 7.22 18.98 7.28
C PRO A 68 8.45 18.07 7.21
N LEU A 69 8.33 16.89 6.60
CA LEU A 69 9.43 15.94 6.48
C LEU A 69 10.49 16.39 5.48
N ASP A 70 10.07 17.03 4.39
CA ASP A 70 11.01 17.61 3.42
C ASP A 70 11.82 18.77 4.02
N LYS A 71 11.20 19.54 4.89
CA LYS A 71 11.83 20.68 5.58
C LYS A 71 12.65 20.28 6.80
N HIS A 72 12.54 19.03 7.25
CA HIS A 72 13.27 18.58 8.41
C HIS A 72 14.79 18.63 8.15
N PRO A 73 15.61 19.21 9.07
CA PRO A 73 17.01 19.53 8.80
C PRO A 73 17.90 18.30 8.54
N SER A 74 17.56 17.18 9.13
CA SER A 74 18.40 15.97 9.08
C SER A 74 17.67 14.71 8.63
N TRP A 75 16.38 14.54 8.93
CA TRP A 75 15.68 13.26 8.77
C TRP A 75 15.70 12.72 7.33
N LYS A 76 15.57 13.59 6.32
CA LYS A 76 15.60 13.15 4.92
C LYS A 76 17.01 12.68 4.46
N LYS A 77 18.07 13.08 5.16
CA LYS A 77 19.43 12.69 4.80
C LYS A 77 19.70 11.27 5.32
N THR A 78 20.24 10.43 4.46
CA THR A 78 20.58 9.05 4.81
C THR A 78 21.77 8.56 3.98
N THR A 79 22.14 7.31 4.17
CA THR A 79 23.19 6.64 3.42
C THR A 79 22.65 5.36 2.80
N HIS A 80 22.93 5.13 1.54
CA HIS A 80 22.57 3.85 0.90
C HIS A 80 23.46 2.74 1.47
N LYS A 81 22.88 1.83 2.22
CA LYS A 81 23.60 0.83 3.03
C LYS A 81 24.52 -0.08 2.23
N LYS A 82 24.13 -0.43 0.99
CA LYS A 82 24.94 -1.31 0.13
C LYS A 82 26.22 -0.63 -0.39
N THR A 83 26.17 0.66 -0.67
CA THR A 83 27.27 1.37 -1.32
C THR A 83 28.00 2.34 -0.42
N GLY A 84 27.45 2.66 0.75
CA GLY A 84 27.96 3.68 1.65
C GLY A 84 27.83 5.12 1.13
N LYS A 85 27.17 5.33 -0.01
CA LYS A 85 27.02 6.65 -0.62
C LYS A 85 25.88 7.45 0.04
N PRO A 86 25.96 8.79 0.04
CA PRO A 86 24.86 9.65 0.47
C PRO A 86 23.58 9.38 -0.34
N ALA A 87 22.44 9.50 0.32
CA ALA A 87 21.13 9.34 -0.28
C ALA A 87 20.10 10.23 0.43
N LEU A 88 18.94 10.42 -0.18
CA LEU A 88 17.82 11.14 0.43
C LEU A 88 16.64 10.17 0.64
N ARG A 89 16.01 10.24 1.81
CA ARG A 89 14.74 9.50 2.05
C ARG A 89 13.62 10.14 1.27
N GLU A 90 12.65 9.30 0.89
CA GLU A 90 11.34 9.80 0.50
C GLU A 90 10.70 10.54 1.67
N THR A 91 10.19 11.73 1.40
CA THR A 91 9.60 12.61 2.43
C THR A 91 8.07 12.59 2.43
N ASP A 92 7.46 11.97 1.42
CA ASP A 92 6.03 11.69 1.43
C ASP A 92 5.71 10.52 2.38
N THR A 93 4.52 10.55 2.93
CA THR A 93 3.95 9.41 3.67
C THR A 93 2.87 8.74 2.84
N LEU A 94 2.57 7.48 3.15
CA LEU A 94 1.49 6.75 2.51
C LEU A 94 0.13 7.35 2.92
N ASP A 95 -0.82 7.33 2.00
CA ASP A 95 -2.22 7.59 2.30
C ASP A 95 -2.70 6.63 3.41
N THR A 96 -3.50 7.14 4.34
CA THR A 96 -4.00 6.33 5.47
C THR A 96 -4.88 5.16 5.03
N PHE A 97 -5.46 5.20 3.83
CA PHE A 97 -6.14 4.03 3.25
C PHE A 97 -5.18 2.86 2.97
N VAL A 98 -3.89 3.10 2.81
CA VAL A 98 -2.90 2.03 2.69
C VAL A 98 -2.84 1.23 4.00
N ASP A 99 -2.78 1.89 5.16
CA ASP A 99 -2.78 1.22 6.46
C ASP A 99 -4.09 0.49 6.73
N SER A 100 -5.23 1.13 6.47
CA SER A 100 -6.55 0.51 6.66
C SER A 100 -6.85 -0.62 5.68
N SER A 101 -6.08 -0.77 4.62
CA SER A 101 -6.31 -1.80 3.59
C SER A 101 -6.00 -3.22 4.04
N TRP A 102 -5.28 -3.39 5.12
CA TRP A 102 -4.84 -4.71 5.57
C TRP A 102 -4.92 -4.92 7.10
N TYR A 103 -5.50 -3.98 7.86
CA TYR A 103 -5.57 -4.06 9.33
C TYR A 103 -6.22 -5.36 9.82
N PHE A 104 -7.22 -5.87 9.11
CA PHE A 104 -7.91 -7.12 9.44
C PHE A 104 -6.97 -8.34 9.35
N LEU A 105 -5.95 -8.31 8.49
CA LEU A 105 -4.90 -9.34 8.47
C LEU A 105 -4.06 -9.27 9.75
N ARG A 106 -3.69 -8.06 10.17
CA ARG A 106 -2.95 -7.86 11.41
C ARG A 106 -3.73 -8.32 12.63
N PHE A 107 -5.04 -8.13 12.63
CA PHE A 107 -5.94 -8.57 13.72
C PHE A 107 -5.93 -10.09 13.91
N CYS A 108 -5.66 -10.87 12.88
CA CYS A 108 -5.51 -12.33 13.01
C CYS A 108 -4.32 -12.72 13.89
N SER A 109 -3.31 -11.85 14.01
CA SER A 109 -2.08 -12.13 14.77
C SER A 109 -1.45 -10.85 15.34
N PRO A 110 -2.12 -10.13 16.27
CA PRO A 110 -1.73 -8.79 16.70
C PRO A 110 -0.33 -8.72 17.35
N ASN A 111 0.11 -9.80 17.95
CA ASN A 111 1.40 -9.89 18.65
C ASN A 111 2.53 -10.50 17.80
N PHE A 112 2.28 -10.78 16.51
CA PHE A 112 3.28 -11.35 15.64
C PHE A 112 4.41 -10.36 15.35
N LYS A 113 5.67 -10.76 15.60
CA LYS A 113 6.84 -9.87 15.51
C LYS A 113 7.74 -10.16 14.29
N ASN A 114 7.56 -11.30 13.63
CA ASN A 114 8.44 -11.74 12.55
C ASN A 114 7.97 -11.29 11.15
N GLY A 115 6.98 -10.40 11.09
CA GLY A 115 6.42 -9.89 9.84
C GLY A 115 5.12 -9.12 10.07
N PRO A 116 4.42 -8.74 8.99
CA PRO A 116 3.17 -7.99 9.08
C PRO A 116 2.03 -8.81 9.71
N PHE A 117 1.97 -10.09 9.46
CA PHE A 117 1.01 -11.04 10.01
C PHE A 117 1.53 -12.48 9.89
N ASP A 118 0.91 -13.39 10.63
CA ASP A 118 1.15 -14.84 10.58
C ASP A 118 0.26 -15.46 9.49
N ASN A 119 0.86 -16.04 8.46
CA ASN A 119 0.14 -16.64 7.33
C ASN A 119 -0.80 -17.78 7.74
N ASP A 120 -0.42 -18.60 8.71
CA ASP A 120 -1.26 -19.74 9.14
C ASP A 120 -2.53 -19.25 9.82
N LYS A 121 -2.41 -18.22 10.68
CA LYS A 121 -3.56 -17.58 11.33
C LYS A 121 -4.44 -16.83 10.35
N VAL A 122 -3.84 -16.09 9.43
CA VAL A 122 -4.60 -15.43 8.37
C VAL A 122 -5.33 -16.46 7.50
N ASN A 123 -4.67 -17.54 7.10
CA ASN A 123 -5.30 -18.59 6.30
C ASN A 123 -6.42 -19.34 7.04
N TYR A 124 -6.43 -19.30 8.37
CA TYR A 124 -7.50 -19.86 9.19
C TYR A 124 -8.70 -18.92 9.34
N TRP A 125 -8.46 -17.63 9.59
CA TRP A 125 -9.51 -16.66 9.91
C TRP A 125 -10.11 -15.95 8.70
N MET A 126 -9.35 -15.83 7.61
CA MET A 126 -9.79 -15.11 6.42
C MET A 126 -10.47 -16.04 5.39
N PRO A 127 -11.33 -15.49 4.50
CA PRO A 127 -11.78 -14.08 4.44
C PRO A 127 -12.75 -13.73 5.57
N VAL A 128 -12.95 -12.44 5.83
CA VAL A 128 -13.95 -11.97 6.82
C VAL A 128 -15.35 -12.39 6.36
N ASP A 129 -16.11 -13.03 7.24
CA ASP A 129 -17.43 -13.57 6.88
C ASP A 129 -18.45 -12.47 6.59
N GLN A 130 -18.50 -11.45 7.43
CA GLN A 130 -19.42 -10.32 7.31
C GLN A 130 -18.70 -9.01 7.59
N TYR A 131 -18.70 -8.11 6.63
CA TYR A 131 -18.13 -6.77 6.75
C TYR A 131 -19.23 -5.71 6.70
N ILE A 132 -19.25 -4.83 7.69
CA ILE A 132 -20.32 -3.83 7.87
C ILE A 132 -19.71 -2.44 7.77
N GLY A 133 -20.28 -1.58 6.93
CA GLY A 133 -19.79 -0.21 6.75
C GLY A 133 -20.67 0.62 5.82
N GLY A 134 -20.29 1.89 5.62
CA GLY A 134 -20.97 2.80 4.72
C GLY A 134 -20.73 2.47 3.25
N ILE A 135 -21.71 2.77 2.41
CA ILE A 135 -21.63 2.53 0.96
C ILE A 135 -20.53 3.36 0.28
N GLU A 136 -20.17 4.50 0.84
CA GLU A 136 -19.09 5.37 0.35
C GLU A 136 -17.74 4.66 0.27
N HIS A 137 -17.52 3.65 1.10
CA HIS A 137 -16.29 2.87 1.10
C HIS A 137 -16.11 1.97 -0.13
N ALA A 138 -17.15 1.79 -0.96
CA ALA A 138 -17.06 1.00 -2.19
C ALA A 138 -15.97 1.51 -3.15
N ILE A 139 -15.77 2.82 -3.21
CA ILE A 139 -14.74 3.49 -4.03
C ILE A 139 -13.54 4.01 -3.22
N LEU A 140 -13.53 3.77 -1.92
CA LEU A 140 -12.45 4.16 -0.99
C LEU A 140 -11.82 2.90 -0.36
N HIS A 141 -12.08 2.65 0.91
CA HIS A 141 -11.49 1.57 1.68
C HIS A 141 -11.63 0.18 1.02
N LEU A 142 -12.80 -0.17 0.49
CA LEU A 142 -13.00 -1.49 -0.13
C LEU A 142 -12.17 -1.66 -1.40
N LEU A 143 -12.02 -0.62 -2.21
CA LEU A 143 -11.18 -0.66 -3.40
C LEU A 143 -9.71 -0.93 -3.03
N TYR A 144 -9.18 -0.19 -2.04
CA TYR A 144 -7.81 -0.38 -1.55
C TYR A 144 -7.62 -1.77 -0.93
N SER A 145 -8.55 -2.22 -0.08
CA SER A 145 -8.46 -3.54 0.56
C SER A 145 -8.42 -4.68 -0.46
N ARG A 146 -9.27 -4.63 -1.49
CA ARG A 146 -9.28 -5.61 -2.58
C ARG A 146 -7.98 -5.58 -3.40
N PHE A 147 -7.46 -4.40 -3.67
CA PHE A 147 -6.16 -4.24 -4.34
C PHE A 147 -5.04 -4.86 -3.51
N PHE A 148 -4.98 -4.55 -2.20
CA PHE A 148 -3.96 -5.09 -1.29
C PHE A 148 -3.97 -6.61 -1.22
N MET A 149 -5.15 -7.24 -1.10
CA MET A 149 -5.24 -8.70 -1.10
C MET A 149 -4.65 -9.32 -2.37
N LYS A 150 -4.96 -8.73 -3.53
CA LYS A 150 -4.43 -9.18 -4.82
C LYS A 150 -2.91 -8.96 -4.93
N ALA A 151 -2.42 -7.83 -4.45
CA ALA A 151 -0.99 -7.51 -4.45
C ALA A 151 -0.20 -8.43 -3.52
N ILE A 152 -0.69 -8.68 -2.30
CA ILE A 152 -0.06 -9.60 -1.35
C ILE A 152 -0.04 -11.02 -1.94
N LYS A 153 -1.16 -11.51 -2.47
CA LYS A 153 -1.24 -12.83 -3.11
C LYS A 153 -0.25 -12.99 -4.26
N LYS A 154 -0.01 -11.94 -5.02
CA LYS A 154 0.97 -11.94 -6.11
C LYS A 154 2.41 -12.02 -5.58
N SER A 155 2.68 -11.41 -4.42
CA SER A 155 4.01 -11.31 -3.82
C SER A 155 4.33 -12.48 -2.88
N ASP A 156 3.32 -13.02 -2.18
CA ASP A 156 3.46 -14.13 -1.23
C ASP A 156 2.59 -15.31 -1.63
N LYS A 157 3.22 -16.38 -2.10
CA LYS A 157 2.54 -17.63 -2.53
C LYS A 157 1.84 -18.38 -1.39
N LYS A 158 2.19 -18.12 -0.12
CA LYS A 158 1.54 -18.71 1.06
C LYS A 158 0.18 -18.07 1.34
N PHE A 159 -0.02 -16.84 0.85
CA PHE A 159 -1.27 -16.11 1.00
C PHE A 159 -2.32 -16.61 0.00
N LYS A 160 -3.45 -17.12 0.50
CA LYS A 160 -4.42 -17.86 -0.33
C LYS A 160 -5.53 -17.00 -0.94
N PHE A 161 -5.82 -15.85 -0.36
CA PHE A 161 -7.00 -15.05 -0.66
C PHE A 161 -6.76 -14.00 -1.74
N SER A 162 -7.80 -13.64 -2.48
CA SER A 162 -7.79 -12.54 -3.45
C SER A 162 -8.87 -11.49 -3.15
N GLU A 163 -9.80 -11.83 -2.28
CA GLU A 163 -10.85 -10.94 -1.79
C GLU A 163 -10.85 -10.96 -0.26
N PRO A 164 -11.02 -9.80 0.40
CA PRO A 164 -10.92 -9.70 1.86
C PRO A 164 -12.21 -10.11 2.59
N PHE A 165 -13.37 -9.96 1.95
CA PHE A 165 -14.68 -10.10 2.58
C PHE A 165 -15.58 -11.03 1.77
N ASN A 166 -16.28 -11.95 2.46
CA ASN A 166 -17.27 -12.82 1.84
C ASN A 166 -18.58 -12.06 1.59
N ASN A 167 -19.03 -11.30 2.57
CA ASN A 167 -20.27 -10.56 2.50
C ASN A 167 -20.06 -9.12 2.95
N LEU A 168 -20.75 -8.20 2.31
CA LEU A 168 -20.78 -6.79 2.67
C LEU A 168 -22.22 -6.42 3.06
N PHE A 169 -22.38 -5.82 4.23
CA PHE A 169 -23.63 -5.20 4.65
C PHE A 169 -23.42 -3.67 4.71
N THR A 170 -24.08 -2.96 3.83
CA THR A 170 -24.01 -1.51 3.78
C THR A 170 -25.04 -0.88 4.69
N GLN A 171 -24.60 0.02 5.54
CA GLN A 171 -25.49 0.88 6.32
C GLN A 171 -25.98 2.00 5.41
N GLY A 172 -27.30 2.20 5.38
CA GLY A 172 -27.97 3.24 4.60
C GLY A 172 -27.96 4.59 5.27
#